data_1eab6e80ba47c097aed407f8a23e292e
#
_entry.id   1eab6e80ba47c097aed407f8a23e292e
#
_cell.length_a   1.000
_cell.length_b   1.000
_cell.length_c   1.000
_cell.angle_alpha   90.00
_cell.angle_beta   90.00
_cell.angle_gamma   90.00
#
_symmetry.space_group_name_H-M   'P 1'
#
loop_
_entity.id
_entity.type
_entity.pdbx_description
1 polymer ?
#
loop_
_entity_poly.entity_id
_entity_poly.type
_entity_poly.pdbx_seq_one_letter_code
_entity_poly.pdbx_strand_id
1 'polypeptide(L)'
;SEQRKAVERINDDFINAHPDYAISLILQLKKLKRPYCYTKDMLESTADKFAGNADTLRYKRFLADMPRYMKFVKGRRFADLRMVSACGEEVNLESVLSRDKVNIVDFWASWCGPCRAGMPMLRGIKDKYEGRLNVIGVSLDDDGDKWLKALDDMMTWKQFRVRKEDAGPVDSEY
;
A
#
# COMPACT_ATOMS: atom_id res chain seq x y z
N SER A 1 -2.30 -11.03 21.09
CA SER A 1 -2.20 -11.79 22.34
C SER A 1 -0.86 -11.53 23.00
N GLU A 2 -0.79 -11.66 24.31
CA GLU A 2 0.44 -11.52 25.14
C GLU A 2 1.56 -12.46 24.63
N GLN A 3 1.22 -13.70 24.28
CA GLN A 3 2.18 -14.66 23.71
C GLN A 3 2.86 -14.13 22.44
N ARG A 4 2.12 -13.46 21.56
CA ARG A 4 2.68 -12.88 20.35
C ARG A 4 3.69 -11.78 20.65
N LYS A 5 3.39 -10.90 21.61
CA LYS A 5 4.30 -9.83 22.04
C LYS A 5 5.57 -10.41 22.70
N ALA A 6 5.43 -11.50 23.46
CA ALA A 6 6.58 -12.19 24.05
C ALA A 6 7.50 -12.78 22.98
N VAL A 7 6.95 -13.45 21.97
CA VAL A 7 7.75 -13.98 20.83
C VAL A 7 8.41 -12.85 20.06
N GLU A 8 7.73 -11.73 19.83
CA GLU A 8 8.32 -10.57 19.15
C GLU A 8 9.50 -10.01 19.93
N ARG A 9 9.40 -9.88 21.28
CA ARG A 9 10.53 -9.45 22.13
C ARG A 9 11.72 -10.40 22.04
N ILE A 10 11.50 -11.70 22.20
CA ILE A 10 12.57 -12.72 22.12
C ILE A 10 13.28 -12.62 20.75
N ASN A 11 12.53 -12.47 19.66
CA ASN A 11 13.11 -12.30 18.35
C ASN A 11 13.94 -11.02 18.26
N ASP A 12 13.47 -9.91 18.84
CA ASP A 12 14.17 -8.64 18.84
C ASP A 12 15.48 -8.70 19.63
N ASP A 13 15.46 -9.32 20.80
CA ASP A 13 16.64 -9.52 21.63
C ASP A 13 17.68 -10.38 20.88
N PHE A 14 17.24 -11.47 20.25
CA PHE A 14 18.11 -12.32 19.45
C PHE A 14 18.71 -11.59 18.25
N ILE A 15 17.90 -10.84 17.48
CA ILE A 15 18.35 -10.04 16.34
C ILE A 15 19.39 -9.00 16.76
N ASN A 16 19.20 -8.39 17.93
CA ASN A 16 20.11 -7.36 18.45
C ASN A 16 21.45 -7.97 18.92
N ALA A 17 21.39 -9.14 19.56
CA ALA A 17 22.57 -9.83 20.06
C ALA A 17 23.42 -10.49 18.94
N HIS A 18 22.78 -10.91 17.84
CA HIS A 18 23.40 -11.71 16.79
C HIS A 18 23.08 -11.19 15.37
N PRO A 19 23.45 -9.93 15.03
CA PRO A 19 23.12 -9.36 13.72
C PRO A 19 23.76 -10.12 12.54
N ASP A 20 24.91 -10.72 12.74
CA ASP A 20 25.66 -11.44 11.70
C ASP A 20 25.07 -12.84 11.38
N TYR A 21 24.13 -13.31 12.16
CA TYR A 21 23.50 -14.60 11.90
C TYR A 21 22.44 -14.48 10.80
N ALA A 22 22.51 -15.38 9.82
CA ALA A 22 21.53 -15.43 8.72
C ALA A 22 20.08 -15.53 9.21
N ILE A 23 19.84 -16.18 10.37
CA ILE A 23 18.51 -16.28 10.98
C ILE A 23 18.01 -14.92 11.46
N SER A 24 18.88 -14.04 11.96
CA SER A 24 18.53 -12.69 12.40
C SER A 24 18.01 -11.85 11.24
N LEU A 25 18.68 -11.92 10.09
CA LEU A 25 18.19 -11.29 8.86
C LEU A 25 16.83 -11.86 8.43
N ILE A 26 16.63 -13.18 8.50
CA ILE A 26 15.34 -13.81 8.19
C ILE A 26 14.23 -13.29 9.09
N LEU A 27 14.45 -13.21 10.38
CA LEU A 27 13.49 -12.72 11.35
C LEU A 27 13.15 -11.25 11.12
N GLN A 28 14.15 -10.42 10.83
CA GLN A 28 13.95 -9.00 10.49
C GLN A 28 13.15 -8.84 9.20
N LEU A 29 13.48 -9.55 8.14
CA LEU A 29 12.74 -9.49 6.87
C LEU A 29 11.30 -9.99 6.98
N LYS A 30 11.01 -10.91 7.92
CA LYS A 30 9.62 -11.31 8.22
C LYS A 30 8.80 -10.15 8.80
N LYS A 31 9.41 -9.24 9.56
CA LYS A 31 8.74 -8.03 10.06
C LYS A 31 8.44 -7.07 8.90
N LEU A 32 9.36 -6.95 7.93
CA LEU A 32 9.20 -6.12 6.74
C LEU A 32 8.17 -6.66 5.73
N LYS A 33 7.66 -7.88 5.90
CA LYS A 33 6.61 -8.45 5.02
C LYS A 33 5.22 -7.85 5.22
N ARG A 34 5.05 -6.97 6.20
CA ARG A 34 3.81 -6.20 6.35
C ARG A 34 4.01 -4.86 5.66
N PRO A 35 3.50 -4.66 4.44
CA PRO A 35 3.58 -3.38 3.76
C PRO A 35 2.89 -2.32 4.61
N TYR A 36 3.26 -1.07 4.41
CA TYR A 36 2.64 0.13 5.03
C TYR A 36 3.13 0.53 6.43
N CYS A 37 4.13 -0.15 6.99
CA CYS A 37 4.70 0.18 8.31
C CYS A 37 6.15 0.63 8.27
N TYR A 38 6.78 0.74 7.09
CA TYR A 38 8.19 1.13 7.00
C TYR A 38 8.35 2.65 7.02
N THR A 39 9.44 3.09 7.62
CA THR A 39 10.04 4.39 7.35
C THR A 39 11.30 4.18 6.50
N LYS A 40 11.78 5.25 5.86
CA LYS A 40 13.05 5.22 5.13
C LYS A 40 14.19 4.79 6.07
N ASP A 41 14.29 5.44 7.23
CA ASP A 41 15.31 5.15 8.23
C ASP A 41 15.30 3.69 8.70
N MET A 42 14.11 3.09 8.82
CA MET A 42 13.98 1.68 9.20
C MET A 42 14.53 0.73 8.15
N LEU A 43 14.36 1.04 6.86
CA LEU A 43 14.91 0.26 5.77
C LEU A 43 16.43 0.42 5.67
N GLU A 44 16.93 1.66 5.75
CA GLU A 44 18.35 1.99 5.69
C GLU A 44 19.08 1.40 6.90
N SER A 45 18.59 1.57 8.11
CA SER A 45 19.17 0.98 9.32
C SER A 45 19.15 -0.56 9.31
N THR A 46 18.15 -1.17 8.63
CA THR A 46 18.16 -2.62 8.42
C THR A 46 19.28 -3.04 7.47
N ALA A 47 19.50 -2.31 6.39
CA ALA A 47 20.60 -2.60 5.48
C ALA A 47 21.96 -2.49 6.20
N ASP A 48 22.19 -1.42 6.93
CA ASP A 48 23.42 -1.19 7.68
C ASP A 48 23.66 -2.26 8.76
N LYS A 49 22.63 -2.56 9.56
CA LYS A 49 22.70 -3.54 10.64
C LYS A 49 23.10 -4.94 10.14
N PHE A 50 22.66 -5.31 8.94
CA PHE A 50 22.90 -6.64 8.39
C PHE A 50 23.98 -6.68 7.31
N ALA A 51 24.79 -5.62 7.18
CA ALA A 51 25.87 -5.56 6.20
C ALA A 51 26.90 -6.72 6.33
N GLY A 52 27.09 -7.27 7.54
CA GLY A 52 27.89 -8.48 7.76
C GLY A 52 27.38 -9.73 7.01
N ASN A 53 26.15 -9.71 6.52
CA ASN A 53 25.55 -10.77 5.69
C ASN A 53 25.68 -10.49 4.17
N ALA A 54 26.56 -9.57 3.74
CA ALA A 54 26.64 -9.07 2.37
C ALA A 54 26.81 -10.17 1.31
N ASP A 55 27.49 -11.25 1.63
CA ASP A 55 27.70 -12.36 0.71
C ASP A 55 26.50 -13.30 0.58
N THR A 56 25.53 -13.20 1.47
CA THR A 56 24.35 -14.06 1.42
C THR A 56 23.39 -13.65 0.30
N LEU A 57 22.83 -14.63 -0.42
CA LEU A 57 21.81 -14.39 -1.45
C LEU A 57 20.61 -13.63 -0.89
N ARG A 58 20.28 -13.84 0.38
CA ARG A 58 19.15 -13.21 1.05
C ARG A 58 19.34 -11.71 1.25
N TYR A 59 20.53 -11.29 1.68
CA TYR A 59 20.85 -9.88 1.84
C TYR A 59 20.90 -9.17 0.47
N LYS A 60 21.54 -9.79 -0.53
CA LYS A 60 21.57 -9.27 -1.91
C LYS A 60 20.15 -9.09 -2.47
N ARG A 61 19.25 -10.06 -2.23
CA ARG A 61 17.86 -9.94 -2.64
C ARG A 61 17.12 -8.82 -1.88
N PHE A 62 17.36 -8.67 -0.59
CA PHE A 62 16.79 -7.57 0.18
C PHE A 62 17.21 -6.21 -0.39
N LEU A 63 18.51 -6.01 -0.69
CA LEU A 63 18.99 -4.78 -1.31
C LEU A 63 18.39 -4.55 -2.70
N ALA A 64 18.24 -5.59 -3.50
CA ALA A 64 17.59 -5.50 -4.81
C ALA A 64 16.09 -5.11 -4.71
N ASP A 65 15.40 -5.53 -3.64
CA ASP A 65 14.01 -5.20 -3.37
C ASP A 65 13.84 -3.82 -2.69
N MET A 66 14.91 -3.20 -2.19
CA MET A 66 14.86 -1.89 -1.48
C MET A 66 14.14 -0.79 -2.28
N PRO A 67 14.38 -0.59 -3.59
CA PRO A 67 13.66 0.42 -4.36
C PRO A 67 12.13 0.21 -4.33
N ARG A 68 11.68 -1.05 -4.32
CA ARG A 68 10.27 -1.41 -4.19
C ARG A 68 9.72 -1.06 -2.81
N TYR A 69 10.45 -1.38 -1.73
CA TYR A 69 10.03 -1.02 -0.36
C TYR A 69 9.97 0.49 -0.17
N MET A 70 10.91 1.24 -0.76
CA MET A 70 10.94 2.71 -0.70
C MET A 70 9.71 3.38 -1.31
N LYS A 71 8.96 2.71 -2.20
CA LYS A 71 7.70 3.22 -2.74
C LYS A 71 6.58 3.30 -1.70
N PHE A 72 6.65 2.48 -0.65
CA PHE A 72 5.62 2.36 0.38
C PHE A 72 6.02 2.94 1.73
N VAL A 73 7.09 3.73 1.79
CA VAL A 73 7.50 4.34 3.06
C VAL A 73 6.53 5.44 3.49
N LYS A 74 6.28 5.49 4.78
CA LYS A 74 5.47 6.54 5.39
C LYS A 74 6.09 7.92 5.13
N GLY A 75 5.26 8.88 4.77
CA GLY A 75 5.68 10.26 4.51
C GLY A 75 6.09 10.53 3.06
N ARG A 76 6.09 9.50 2.19
CA ARG A 76 6.28 9.70 0.76
C ARG A 76 5.08 10.46 0.17
N ARG A 77 5.35 11.39 -0.74
CA ARG A 77 4.29 12.02 -1.52
C ARG A 77 3.70 10.98 -2.49
N PHE A 78 2.37 10.95 -2.61
CA PHE A 78 1.70 10.14 -3.61
C PHE A 78 2.03 10.62 -5.03
N ALA A 79 1.97 9.72 -6.01
CA ALA A 79 2.03 10.10 -7.42
C ALA A 79 0.64 10.57 -7.86
N ASP A 80 0.58 11.71 -8.55
CA ASP A 80 -0.69 12.18 -9.10
C ASP A 80 -1.10 11.30 -10.29
N LEU A 81 -2.39 11.03 -10.42
CA LEU A 81 -2.96 10.16 -11.44
C LEU A 81 -3.99 10.94 -12.26
N ARG A 82 -3.92 10.86 -13.58
CA ARG A 82 -5.00 11.28 -14.44
C ARG A 82 -6.09 10.20 -14.45
N MET A 83 -7.32 10.62 -14.17
CA MET A 83 -8.48 9.73 -14.02
C MET A 83 -9.66 10.30 -14.78
N VAL A 84 -10.68 9.47 -15.01
CA VAL A 84 -11.95 9.87 -15.60
C VAL A 84 -13.09 9.52 -14.66
N SER A 85 -14.05 10.43 -14.49
CA SER A 85 -15.29 10.21 -13.73
C SER A 85 -16.29 9.36 -14.52
N ALA A 86 -17.36 8.90 -13.87
CA ALA A 86 -18.44 8.16 -14.53
C ALA A 86 -19.17 8.97 -15.60
N CYS A 87 -19.14 10.30 -15.53
CA CYS A 87 -19.71 11.19 -16.55
C CYS A 87 -18.69 11.63 -17.62
N GLY A 88 -17.47 11.06 -17.61
CA GLY A 88 -16.45 11.31 -18.64
C GLY A 88 -15.54 12.51 -18.38
N GLU A 89 -15.68 13.19 -17.22
CA GLU A 89 -14.80 14.31 -16.86
C GLU A 89 -13.41 13.83 -16.50
N GLU A 90 -12.39 14.48 -17.04
CA GLU A 90 -10.99 14.24 -16.67
C GLU A 90 -10.64 15.00 -15.40
N VAL A 91 -10.04 14.30 -14.45
CA VAL A 91 -9.61 14.84 -13.16
C VAL A 91 -8.27 14.27 -12.76
N ASN A 92 -7.51 15.00 -11.97
CA ASN A 92 -6.30 14.50 -11.33
C ASN A 92 -6.61 14.05 -9.91
N LEU A 93 -5.92 13.01 -9.42
CA LEU A 93 -6.10 12.51 -8.05
C LEU A 93 -5.93 13.62 -7.02
N GLU A 94 -4.91 14.49 -7.17
CA GLU A 94 -4.67 15.61 -6.27
C GLU A 94 -5.88 16.54 -6.14
N SER A 95 -6.64 16.75 -7.22
CA SER A 95 -7.82 17.64 -7.24
C SER A 95 -9.02 17.12 -6.45
N VAL A 96 -9.09 15.81 -6.20
CA VAL A 96 -10.20 15.16 -5.49
C VAL A 96 -9.86 14.81 -4.04
N LEU A 97 -8.60 15.00 -3.63
CA LEU A 97 -8.18 14.83 -2.24
C LEU A 97 -8.70 15.96 -1.36
N SER A 98 -9.08 15.63 -0.15
CA SER A 98 -9.45 16.61 0.88
C SER A 98 -8.21 17.04 1.67
N ARG A 99 -8.11 18.33 1.97
CA ARG A 99 -7.05 18.87 2.85
C ARG A 99 -7.35 18.67 4.33
N ASP A 100 -8.64 18.56 4.66
CA ASP A 100 -9.13 18.54 6.05
C ASP A 100 -9.52 17.15 6.55
N LYS A 101 -9.42 16.12 5.69
CA LYS A 101 -9.83 14.75 5.99
C LYS A 101 -8.72 13.76 5.71
N VAL A 102 -8.79 12.60 6.35
CA VAL A 102 -7.97 11.47 5.94
C VAL A 102 -8.48 10.96 4.60
N ASN A 103 -7.61 10.90 3.60
CA ASN A 103 -7.94 10.37 2.29
C ASN A 103 -7.63 8.86 2.24
N ILE A 104 -8.59 8.09 1.76
CA ILE A 104 -8.42 6.67 1.45
C ILE A 104 -8.59 6.53 -0.05
N VAL A 105 -7.53 6.11 -0.74
CA VAL A 105 -7.57 5.77 -2.16
C VAL A 105 -7.63 4.26 -2.28
N ASP A 106 -8.76 3.75 -2.79
CA ASP A 106 -9.04 2.33 -2.95
C ASP A 106 -8.86 1.94 -4.42
N PHE A 107 -7.78 1.23 -4.72
CA PHE A 107 -7.55 0.69 -6.07
C PHE A 107 -8.31 -0.63 -6.24
N TRP A 108 -9.17 -0.68 -7.24
CA TRP A 108 -10.01 -1.84 -7.50
C TRP A 108 -10.23 -2.09 -9.00
N ALA A 109 -10.91 -3.16 -9.35
CA ALA A 109 -11.39 -3.39 -10.70
C ALA A 109 -12.66 -4.27 -10.68
N SER A 110 -13.46 -4.23 -11.75
CA SER A 110 -14.68 -5.03 -11.88
C SER A 110 -14.41 -6.53 -11.79
N TRP A 111 -13.26 -6.97 -12.26
CA TRP A 111 -12.78 -8.35 -12.24
C TRP A 111 -12.05 -8.74 -10.95
N CYS A 112 -11.75 -7.78 -10.06
CA CYS A 112 -11.06 -8.05 -8.79
C CYS A 112 -12.06 -8.50 -7.72
N GLY A 113 -12.32 -9.79 -7.63
CA GLY A 113 -13.24 -10.37 -6.65
C GLY A 113 -12.92 -10.00 -5.20
N PRO A 114 -11.66 -10.14 -4.72
CA PRO A 114 -11.26 -9.73 -3.37
C PRO A 114 -11.48 -8.24 -3.09
N CYS A 115 -11.23 -7.35 -4.09
CA CYS A 115 -11.45 -5.92 -3.93
C CYS A 115 -12.93 -5.64 -3.68
N ARG A 116 -13.82 -6.21 -4.51
CA ARG A 116 -15.26 -6.06 -4.37
C ARG A 116 -15.78 -6.62 -3.05
N ALA A 117 -15.26 -7.77 -2.61
CA ALA A 117 -15.61 -8.35 -1.31
C ALA A 117 -15.18 -7.47 -0.11
N GLY A 118 -14.18 -6.60 -0.28
CA GLY A 118 -13.73 -5.64 0.74
C GLY A 118 -14.59 -4.37 0.84
N MET A 119 -15.38 -4.04 -0.17
CA MET A 119 -16.15 -2.78 -0.22
C MET A 119 -17.17 -2.61 0.92
N PRO A 120 -17.90 -3.65 1.38
CA PRO A 120 -18.78 -3.53 2.53
C PRO A 120 -18.03 -3.11 3.81
N MET A 121 -16.81 -3.63 4.00
CA MET A 121 -15.95 -3.23 5.13
C MET A 121 -15.53 -1.76 5.00
N LEU A 122 -15.12 -1.32 3.81
CA LEU A 122 -14.73 0.07 3.56
C LEU A 122 -15.89 1.03 3.79
N ARG A 123 -17.10 0.65 3.37
CA ARG A 123 -18.34 1.39 3.65
C ARG A 123 -18.56 1.53 5.17
N GLY A 124 -18.47 0.44 5.91
CA GLY A 124 -18.61 0.47 7.37
C GLY A 124 -17.57 1.37 8.06
N ILE A 125 -16.33 1.41 7.55
CA ILE A 125 -15.30 2.33 8.02
C ILE A 125 -15.68 3.79 7.70
N LYS A 126 -16.12 4.06 6.47
CA LYS A 126 -16.54 5.40 6.03
C LYS A 126 -17.70 5.92 6.88
N ASP A 127 -18.70 5.08 7.13
CA ASP A 127 -19.88 5.43 7.92
C ASP A 127 -19.50 5.66 9.40
N LYS A 128 -18.65 4.81 9.97
CA LYS A 128 -18.14 4.96 11.34
C LYS A 128 -17.36 6.26 11.58
N TYR A 129 -16.67 6.75 10.56
CA TYR A 129 -15.85 7.96 10.63
C TYR A 129 -16.40 9.07 9.73
N GLU A 130 -17.73 9.16 9.62
CA GLU A 130 -18.40 10.15 8.80
C GLU A 130 -17.86 11.56 9.05
N GLY A 131 -17.72 12.33 7.96
CA GLY A 131 -17.16 13.68 8.01
C GLY A 131 -15.62 13.76 8.17
N ARG A 132 -14.96 12.68 8.61
CA ARG A 132 -13.51 12.63 8.86
C ARG A 132 -12.71 11.92 7.75
N LEU A 133 -13.39 11.15 6.90
CA LEU A 133 -12.80 10.42 5.80
C LEU A 133 -13.27 10.98 4.45
N ASN A 134 -12.35 11.01 3.49
CA ASN A 134 -12.62 11.17 2.07
C ASN A 134 -12.19 9.85 1.39
N VAL A 135 -13.16 9.09 0.92
CA VAL A 135 -12.92 7.82 0.23
C VAL A 135 -13.02 8.04 -1.27
N ILE A 136 -12.06 7.54 -2.02
CA ILE A 136 -11.95 7.69 -3.46
C ILE A 136 -11.67 6.30 -4.03
N GLY A 137 -12.58 5.78 -4.85
CA GLY A 137 -12.36 4.55 -5.60
C GLY A 137 -11.67 4.86 -6.93
N VAL A 138 -10.61 4.12 -7.23
CA VAL A 138 -9.84 4.24 -8.46
C VAL A 138 -9.82 2.88 -9.17
N SER A 139 -10.64 2.76 -10.21
CA SER A 139 -10.70 1.54 -11.00
C SER A 139 -9.51 1.43 -11.96
N LEU A 140 -8.97 0.23 -12.07
CA LEU A 140 -7.94 -0.19 -13.02
C LEU A 140 -8.53 -0.98 -14.20
N ASP A 141 -9.83 -0.85 -14.45
CA ASP A 141 -10.47 -1.49 -15.60
C ASP A 141 -10.01 -0.85 -16.91
N ASP A 142 -9.56 -1.66 -17.86
CA ASP A 142 -9.28 -1.21 -19.23
C ASP A 142 -10.58 -0.81 -19.97
N ASP A 143 -11.67 -1.51 -19.65
CA ASP A 143 -12.99 -1.37 -20.28
C ASP A 143 -13.89 -0.49 -19.41
N GLY A 144 -14.22 0.70 -19.93
CA GLY A 144 -15.07 1.66 -19.24
C GLY A 144 -16.51 1.18 -19.02
N ASP A 145 -17.07 0.39 -19.97
CA ASP A 145 -18.44 -0.13 -19.85
C ASP A 145 -18.54 -1.20 -18.76
N LYS A 146 -17.51 -2.04 -18.63
CA LYS A 146 -17.42 -3.03 -17.54
C LYS A 146 -17.31 -2.33 -16.20
N TRP A 147 -16.48 -1.30 -16.10
CA TRP A 147 -16.38 -0.47 -14.91
C TRP A 147 -17.73 0.15 -14.53
N LEU A 148 -18.39 0.84 -15.48
CA LEU A 148 -19.68 1.49 -15.22
C LEU A 148 -20.75 0.50 -14.77
N LYS A 149 -20.80 -0.69 -15.37
CA LYS A 149 -21.71 -1.78 -14.95
C LYS A 149 -21.38 -2.36 -13.56
N ALA A 150 -20.13 -2.23 -13.13
CA ALA A 150 -19.71 -2.75 -11.83
C ALA A 150 -19.89 -1.73 -10.69
N LEU A 151 -20.17 -0.46 -11.01
CA LEU A 151 -20.59 0.54 -10.00
C LEU A 151 -21.96 0.15 -9.47
N ASP A 152 -22.07 -0.07 -8.19
CA ASP A 152 -23.30 -0.46 -7.52
C ASP A 152 -23.62 0.48 -6.35
N ASP A 153 -24.81 0.31 -5.74
CA ASP A 153 -25.27 1.13 -4.61
C ASP A 153 -24.41 1.01 -3.35
N MET A 154 -23.50 0.02 -3.31
CA MET A 154 -22.57 -0.13 -2.20
C MET A 154 -21.44 0.90 -2.25
N MET A 155 -21.17 1.46 -3.43
CA MET A 155 -20.11 2.44 -3.68
C MET A 155 -20.61 3.87 -3.44
N THR A 156 -20.84 4.23 -2.19
CA THR A 156 -21.37 5.56 -1.80
C THR A 156 -20.31 6.67 -1.76
N TRP A 157 -19.20 6.48 -2.43
CA TRP A 157 -18.09 7.45 -2.53
C TRP A 157 -17.70 7.70 -3.97
N LYS A 158 -16.89 8.74 -4.19
CA LYS A 158 -16.45 9.14 -5.53
C LYS A 158 -15.71 8.01 -6.22
N GLN A 159 -16.08 7.73 -7.46
CA GLN A 159 -15.49 6.67 -8.28
C GLN A 159 -14.88 7.26 -9.54
N PHE A 160 -13.67 6.84 -9.82
CA PHE A 160 -12.91 7.22 -11.00
C PHE A 160 -12.28 5.99 -11.64
N ARG A 161 -11.84 6.11 -12.89
CA ARG A 161 -11.10 5.08 -13.60
C ARG A 161 -9.82 5.68 -14.16
N VAL A 162 -8.70 4.97 -14.04
CA VAL A 162 -7.46 5.27 -14.77
C VAL A 162 -7.57 4.64 -16.16
N ARG A 163 -7.32 5.41 -17.21
CA ARG A 163 -7.22 4.84 -18.55
C ARG A 163 -5.91 4.09 -18.72
N LYS A 164 -5.87 3.12 -19.64
CA LYS A 164 -4.68 2.30 -19.88
C LYS A 164 -3.45 3.14 -20.22
N GLU A 165 -3.61 4.18 -21.03
CA GLU A 165 -2.56 5.12 -21.40
C GLU A 165 -2.02 5.95 -20.22
N ASP A 166 -2.81 6.12 -19.17
CA ASP A 166 -2.48 6.88 -17.96
C ASP A 166 -2.04 5.96 -16.79
N ALA A 167 -1.98 4.64 -16.98
CA ALA A 167 -1.71 3.66 -15.91
C ALA A 167 -0.22 3.57 -15.52
N GLY A 168 0.69 4.15 -16.28
CA GLY A 168 2.13 4.12 -15.98
C GLY A 168 2.50 4.48 -14.55
N PRO A 169 1.96 5.58 -13.95
CA PRO A 169 2.19 5.88 -12.53
C PRO A 169 1.63 4.84 -11.57
N VAL A 170 0.52 4.15 -11.90
CA VAL A 170 -0.03 3.08 -11.05
C VAL A 170 0.96 1.92 -10.97
N ASP A 171 1.47 1.47 -12.12
CA ASP A 171 2.40 0.34 -12.19
C ASP A 171 3.77 0.66 -11.57
N SER A 172 4.21 1.93 -11.69
CA SER A 172 5.54 2.34 -11.25
C SER A 172 5.60 2.88 -9.82
N GLU A 173 4.50 3.47 -9.30
CA GLU A 173 4.50 4.25 -8.06
C GLU A 173 3.61 3.65 -6.95
N TYR A 174 2.65 2.77 -7.29
CA TYR A 174 1.74 2.06 -6.40
C TYR A 174 1.85 0.55 -6.55
#